data_8dfb0e314eebe65dbca2bb7a32e3c84f
#
_entry.id   8dfb0e314eebe65dbca2bb7a32e3c84f
#
_cell.length_a   1.000
_cell.length_b   1.000
_cell.length_c   1.000
_cell.angle_alpha   90.00
_cell.angle_beta   90.00
_cell.angle_gamma   90.00
#
_symmetry.space_group_name_H-M   'P 1'
#
loop_
_entity.id
_entity.type
_entity.pdbx_description
1 polymer ?
#
loop_
_entity_poly.entity_id
_entity_poly.type
_entity_poly.pdbx_seq_one_letter_code
_entity_poly.pdbx_strand_id
1 'polypeptide(L)'
;MTMKHFALIGYPLGHSLSASYFAEKFSREGIDAEYSPLAIERAEEVLPHCAKLSGFNVTIPHKQAIMAHLAKISDEARAIGAVNCVKVTSEGLIGYNTDVIGIRKSLKGVSLQGAKALVLGTGGASKAVQYVLREGGAEVAVVSRSHGAADLTYDDLTEALIAECDIIVNTTPLGMYPNVESAPTLPYSALSSKHTLFDCVYNPRQTRFLQLGAAQGAKCIDGMTMFIAQAEASWEIWNNE
;
A
#
# COMPACT_ATOMS: atom_id res chain seq x y z
N MET A 1 28.76 -0.18 18.29
CA MET A 1 27.46 -0.82 17.91
C MET A 1 27.64 -1.36 16.52
N THR A 2 27.14 -2.54 16.20
CA THR A 2 27.17 -3.05 14.82
C THR A 2 26.09 -2.36 14.01
N MET A 3 26.45 -1.89 12.81
CA MET A 3 25.53 -1.28 11.84
C MET A 3 24.30 -2.17 11.62
N LYS A 4 23.10 -1.59 11.70
CA LYS A 4 21.86 -2.31 11.49
C LYS A 4 21.55 -2.38 10.00
N HIS A 5 21.07 -3.53 9.51
CA HIS A 5 20.69 -3.73 8.12
C HIS A 5 19.19 -3.94 7.99
N PHE A 6 18.58 -3.22 7.07
CA PHE A 6 17.17 -3.33 6.71
C PHE A 6 17.03 -3.54 5.20
N ALA A 7 15.90 -4.05 4.76
CA ALA A 7 15.66 -4.31 3.34
C ALA A 7 14.22 -4.02 2.90
N LEU A 8 14.06 -3.79 1.59
CA LEU A 8 12.78 -3.93 0.91
C LEU A 8 12.81 -5.22 0.09
N ILE A 9 11.86 -6.11 0.35
CA ILE A 9 11.71 -7.38 -0.35
C ILE A 9 10.50 -7.34 -1.28
N GLY A 10 10.72 -7.70 -2.54
CA GLY A 10 9.70 -7.75 -3.59
C GLY A 10 10.31 -8.15 -4.93
N TYR A 11 9.49 -8.20 -5.98
CA TYR A 11 9.95 -8.52 -7.34
C TYR A 11 8.96 -8.05 -8.42
N PRO A 12 9.44 -7.33 -9.47
CA PRO A 12 10.74 -6.63 -9.54
C PRO A 12 10.76 -5.38 -8.65
N LEU A 13 11.96 -4.91 -8.25
CA LEU A 13 12.16 -3.73 -7.38
C LEU A 13 12.76 -2.54 -8.14
N GLY A 14 12.28 -2.25 -9.34
CA GLY A 14 12.94 -1.28 -10.22
C GLY A 14 12.92 0.19 -9.74
N HIS A 15 11.92 0.66 -8.99
CA HIS A 15 11.66 2.10 -8.80
C HIS A 15 11.09 2.48 -7.43
N SER A 16 11.43 1.72 -6.38
CA SER A 16 10.99 2.05 -5.03
C SER A 16 11.77 3.23 -4.44
N LEU A 17 11.08 4.20 -3.87
CA LEU A 17 11.68 5.31 -3.12
C LEU A 17 12.12 4.92 -1.70
N SER A 18 11.84 3.70 -1.24
CA SER A 18 12.11 3.31 0.16
C SER A 18 13.60 3.39 0.51
N ALA A 19 14.47 2.93 -0.39
CA ALA A 19 15.92 2.97 -0.14
C ALA A 19 16.44 4.40 -0.03
N SER A 20 16.05 5.30 -0.93
CA SER A 20 16.43 6.71 -0.86
C SER A 20 15.85 7.42 0.36
N TYR A 21 14.60 7.14 0.70
CA TYR A 21 13.94 7.68 1.89
C TYR A 21 14.68 7.31 3.18
N PHE A 22 14.98 6.03 3.37
CA PHE A 22 15.70 5.57 4.57
C PHE A 22 17.15 6.04 4.60
N ALA A 23 17.85 6.10 3.44
CA ALA A 23 19.20 6.64 3.37
C ALA A 23 19.24 8.12 3.81
N GLU A 24 18.29 8.93 3.34
CA GLU A 24 18.14 10.32 3.77
C GLU A 24 17.81 10.44 5.26
N LYS A 25 16.87 9.63 5.77
CA LYS A 25 16.52 9.57 7.19
C LYS A 25 17.73 9.23 8.04
N PHE A 26 18.45 8.17 7.71
CA PHE A 26 19.62 7.72 8.49
C PHE A 26 20.72 8.77 8.50
N SER A 27 21.00 9.40 7.35
CA SER A 27 21.96 10.49 7.26
C SER A 27 21.57 11.69 8.12
N ARG A 28 20.32 12.15 8.02
CA ARG A 28 19.79 13.31 8.75
C ARG A 28 19.79 13.10 10.26
N GLU A 29 19.49 11.89 10.71
CA GLU A 29 19.32 11.55 12.13
C GLU A 29 20.56 10.92 12.75
N GLY A 30 21.65 10.76 11.99
CA GLY A 30 22.92 10.19 12.47
C GLY A 30 22.79 8.71 12.87
N ILE A 31 21.92 7.96 12.19
CA ILE A 31 21.63 6.55 12.48
C ILE A 31 22.63 5.67 11.74
N ASP A 32 23.32 4.78 12.47
CA ASP A 32 24.25 3.78 11.92
C ASP A 32 23.46 2.57 11.39
N ALA A 33 22.84 2.75 10.20
CA ALA A 33 22.03 1.72 9.55
C ALA A 33 22.07 1.84 8.02
N GLU A 34 21.78 0.75 7.34
CA GLU A 34 21.62 0.65 5.89
C GLU A 34 20.25 0.07 5.53
N TYR A 35 19.67 0.56 4.43
CA TYR A 35 18.45 0.02 3.87
C TYR A 35 18.64 -0.27 2.37
N SER A 36 18.51 -1.54 1.98
CA SER A 36 18.82 -1.99 0.62
C SER A 36 17.64 -2.69 -0.04
N PRO A 37 17.42 -2.52 -1.36
CA PRO A 37 16.48 -3.34 -2.10
C PRO A 37 17.01 -4.78 -2.22
N LEU A 38 16.16 -5.76 -1.99
CA LEU A 38 16.46 -7.18 -2.10
C LEU A 38 15.40 -7.83 -3.00
N ALA A 39 15.72 -7.92 -4.30
CA ALA A 39 14.84 -8.52 -5.30
C ALA A 39 14.80 -10.04 -5.13
N ILE A 40 13.67 -10.58 -4.73
CA ILE A 40 13.43 -11.99 -4.45
C ILE A 40 12.17 -12.43 -5.21
N GLU A 41 12.27 -13.47 -6.02
CA GLU A 41 11.16 -13.95 -6.84
C GLU A 41 10.11 -14.71 -6.04
N ARG A 42 10.53 -15.47 -5.02
CA ARG A 42 9.65 -16.30 -4.20
C ARG A 42 9.82 -15.97 -2.72
N ALA A 43 8.71 -15.87 -2.00
CA ALA A 43 8.71 -15.41 -0.60
C ALA A 43 9.57 -16.29 0.34
N GLU A 44 9.67 -17.58 0.09
CA GLU A 44 10.50 -18.51 0.89
C GLU A 44 12.00 -18.23 0.76
N GLU A 45 12.44 -17.61 -0.31
CA GLU A 45 13.86 -17.26 -0.53
C GLU A 45 14.35 -16.14 0.39
N VAL A 46 13.45 -15.48 1.12
CA VAL A 46 13.81 -14.46 2.10
C VAL A 46 14.54 -15.03 3.32
N LEU A 47 14.20 -16.27 3.72
CA LEU A 47 14.67 -16.86 4.97
C LEU A 47 16.20 -16.89 5.13
N PRO A 48 17.01 -17.27 4.12
CA PRO A 48 18.47 -17.24 4.22
C PRO A 48 19.06 -15.84 4.45
N HIS A 49 18.34 -14.79 4.10
CA HIS A 49 18.79 -13.39 4.26
C HIS A 49 18.47 -12.83 5.65
N CYS A 50 17.48 -13.39 6.36
CA CYS A 50 17.00 -12.86 7.64
C CYS A 50 18.07 -12.77 8.71
N ALA A 51 19.06 -13.68 8.73
CA ALA A 51 20.12 -13.70 9.73
C ALA A 51 21.00 -12.42 9.73
N LYS A 52 20.96 -11.65 8.64
CA LYS A 52 21.73 -10.40 8.47
C LYS A 52 20.87 -9.15 8.62
N LEU A 53 19.56 -9.30 8.75
CA LEU A 53 18.62 -8.19 8.80
C LEU A 53 18.10 -7.97 10.23
N SER A 54 17.92 -6.70 10.59
CA SER A 54 17.20 -6.29 11.81
C SER A 54 15.69 -6.20 11.58
N GLY A 55 15.28 -6.01 10.33
CA GLY A 55 13.89 -5.98 9.88
C GLY A 55 13.82 -5.71 8.38
N PHE A 56 12.63 -5.86 7.79
CA PHE A 56 12.45 -5.58 6.37
C PHE A 56 11.00 -5.23 6.04
N ASN A 57 10.83 -4.43 4.99
CA ASN A 57 9.52 -4.26 4.36
C ASN A 57 9.30 -5.30 3.26
N VAL A 58 8.04 -5.59 3.02
CA VAL A 58 7.59 -6.51 1.98
C VAL A 58 6.64 -5.78 1.03
N THR A 59 6.93 -5.88 -0.27
CA THR A 59 6.08 -5.30 -1.32
C THR A 59 5.60 -6.37 -2.30
N ILE A 60 5.02 -5.94 -3.40
CA ILE A 60 4.52 -6.82 -4.48
C ILE A 60 5.62 -7.79 -4.92
N PRO A 61 5.30 -9.09 -5.13
CA PRO A 61 3.99 -9.75 -4.95
C PRO A 61 3.83 -10.44 -3.60
N HIS A 62 4.72 -10.25 -2.62
CA HIS A 62 4.96 -11.15 -1.50
C HIS A 62 4.14 -10.86 -0.23
N LYS A 63 3.40 -9.76 -0.13
CA LYS A 63 2.70 -9.34 1.12
C LYS A 63 1.76 -10.40 1.72
N GLN A 64 1.22 -11.29 0.90
CA GLN A 64 0.39 -12.40 1.36
C GLN A 64 1.22 -13.68 1.56
N ALA A 65 2.08 -14.02 0.60
CA ALA A 65 2.86 -15.25 0.64
C ALA A 65 3.83 -15.30 1.83
N ILE A 66 4.43 -14.17 2.22
CA ILE A 66 5.37 -14.09 3.35
C ILE A 66 4.75 -14.55 4.67
N MET A 67 3.42 -14.44 4.83
CA MET A 67 2.72 -14.78 6.07
C MET A 67 2.93 -16.24 6.49
N ALA A 68 3.11 -17.17 5.53
CA ALA A 68 3.37 -18.58 5.79
C ALA A 68 4.76 -18.84 6.44
N HIS A 69 5.66 -17.86 6.38
CA HIS A 69 7.04 -17.98 6.84
C HIS A 69 7.31 -17.21 8.15
N LEU A 70 6.26 -16.65 8.77
CA LEU A 70 6.38 -15.84 9.97
C LEU A 70 6.06 -16.66 11.24
N ALA A 71 6.85 -16.47 12.28
CA ALA A 71 6.59 -17.08 13.58
C ALA A 71 5.37 -16.49 14.29
N LYS A 72 5.20 -15.17 14.15
CA LYS A 72 4.05 -14.41 14.71
C LYS A 72 3.56 -13.39 13.69
N ILE A 73 2.27 -13.09 13.74
CA ILE A 73 1.64 -12.05 12.92
C ILE A 73 0.74 -11.25 13.85
N SER A 74 0.84 -9.92 13.82
CA SER A 74 -0.04 -9.05 14.59
C SER A 74 -1.51 -9.29 14.25
N ASP A 75 -2.40 -9.08 15.21
CA ASP A 75 -3.84 -9.32 15.01
C ASP A 75 -4.40 -8.49 13.85
N GLU A 76 -3.95 -7.24 13.72
CA GLU A 76 -4.34 -6.36 12.62
C GLU A 76 -3.85 -6.89 11.26
N ALA A 77 -2.57 -7.29 11.13
CA ALA A 77 -2.05 -7.86 9.89
C ALA A 77 -2.72 -9.19 9.52
N ARG A 78 -3.11 -9.99 10.53
CA ARG A 78 -3.87 -11.21 10.36
C ARG A 78 -5.28 -10.93 9.84
N ALA A 79 -5.98 -9.95 10.41
CA ALA A 79 -7.31 -9.53 9.98
C ALA A 79 -7.29 -8.98 8.53
N ILE A 80 -6.23 -8.26 8.15
CA ILE A 80 -6.01 -7.76 6.79
C ILE A 80 -5.69 -8.91 5.82
N GLY A 81 -4.97 -9.93 6.27
CA GLY A 81 -4.45 -11.01 5.42
C GLY A 81 -3.29 -10.57 4.52
N ALA A 82 -2.49 -9.61 4.97
CA ALA A 82 -1.28 -9.14 4.29
C ALA A 82 -0.28 -8.53 5.28
N VAL A 83 1.01 -8.75 5.05
CA VAL A 83 2.14 -8.21 5.82
C VAL A 83 3.00 -7.36 4.90
N ASN A 84 3.35 -6.13 5.31
CA ASN A 84 4.29 -5.26 4.60
C ASN A 84 5.51 -4.87 5.44
N CYS A 85 5.54 -5.23 6.74
CA CYS A 85 6.66 -4.96 7.63
C CYS A 85 6.94 -6.19 8.48
N VAL A 86 8.21 -6.59 8.55
CA VAL A 86 8.66 -7.74 9.35
C VAL A 86 9.79 -7.29 10.27
N LYS A 87 9.66 -7.59 11.55
CA LYS A 87 10.73 -7.47 12.55
C LYS A 87 11.43 -8.79 12.70
N VAL A 88 12.76 -8.79 12.66
CA VAL A 88 13.59 -9.97 12.93
C VAL A 88 13.95 -9.98 14.41
N THR A 89 13.64 -11.06 15.10
CA THR A 89 13.88 -11.23 16.54
C THR A 89 14.56 -12.57 16.82
N SER A 90 15.05 -12.77 18.05
CA SER A 90 15.57 -14.06 18.50
C SER A 90 14.52 -15.17 18.52
N GLU A 91 13.22 -14.82 18.61
CA GLU A 91 12.09 -15.75 18.59
C GLU A 91 11.56 -16.04 17.18
N GLY A 92 12.15 -15.42 16.15
CA GLY A 92 11.76 -15.56 14.75
C GLY A 92 11.24 -14.26 14.13
N LEU A 93 10.55 -14.41 13.02
CA LEU A 93 10.03 -13.30 12.22
C LEU A 93 8.64 -12.91 12.72
N ILE A 94 8.43 -11.61 12.99
CA ILE A 94 7.12 -11.08 13.42
C ILE A 94 6.59 -10.12 12.34
N GLY A 95 5.40 -10.40 11.81
CA GLY A 95 4.78 -9.65 10.74
C GLY A 95 3.76 -8.62 11.21
N TYR A 96 3.79 -7.46 10.56
CA TYR A 96 2.91 -6.33 10.78
C TYR A 96 2.39 -5.77 9.44
N ASN A 97 1.36 -4.94 9.51
CA ASN A 97 0.91 -4.17 8.35
C ASN A 97 0.90 -2.68 8.67
N THR A 98 1.91 -1.96 8.21
CA THR A 98 2.04 -0.51 8.39
C THR A 98 1.32 0.29 7.30
N ASP A 99 0.86 -0.35 6.20
CA ASP A 99 0.07 0.32 5.17
C ASP A 99 -1.18 0.96 5.78
N VAL A 100 -1.83 0.31 6.77
CA VAL A 100 -3.05 0.84 7.42
C VAL A 100 -2.80 2.17 8.11
N ILE A 101 -1.63 2.37 8.72
CA ILE A 101 -1.24 3.64 9.35
C ILE A 101 -1.15 4.74 8.29
N GLY A 102 -0.52 4.40 7.15
CA GLY A 102 -0.42 5.30 6.01
C GLY A 102 -1.78 5.66 5.41
N ILE A 103 -2.66 4.66 5.24
CA ILE A 103 -4.01 4.85 4.69
C ILE A 103 -4.87 5.69 5.63
N ARG A 104 -4.91 5.38 6.94
CA ARG A 104 -5.65 6.18 7.93
C ARG A 104 -5.18 7.64 7.93
N LYS A 105 -3.86 7.86 7.82
CA LYS A 105 -3.31 9.23 7.77
C LYS A 105 -3.69 9.96 6.47
N SER A 106 -3.69 9.26 5.32
CA SER A 106 -4.07 9.82 4.03
C SER A 106 -5.55 10.17 3.96
N LEU A 107 -6.41 9.36 4.57
CA LEU A 107 -7.87 9.57 4.59
C LEU A 107 -8.36 10.45 5.75
N LYS A 108 -7.43 11.05 6.51
CA LYS A 108 -7.81 11.96 7.62
C LYS A 108 -8.67 13.12 7.10
N GLY A 109 -9.87 13.25 7.66
CA GLY A 109 -10.85 14.28 7.26
C GLY A 109 -11.74 13.88 6.08
N VAL A 110 -11.62 12.65 5.56
CA VAL A 110 -12.60 12.06 4.64
C VAL A 110 -13.69 11.37 5.47
N SER A 111 -14.96 11.65 5.16
CA SER A 111 -16.09 10.97 5.81
C SER A 111 -16.20 9.55 5.25
N LEU A 112 -16.01 8.54 6.12
CA LEU A 112 -16.08 7.14 5.74
C LEU A 112 -17.41 6.49 6.13
N GLN A 113 -18.05 6.96 7.19
CA GLN A 113 -19.30 6.37 7.70
C GLN A 113 -20.41 6.44 6.67
N GLY A 114 -20.88 5.29 6.21
CA GLY A 114 -21.93 5.14 5.19
C GLY A 114 -21.47 5.51 3.77
N ALA A 115 -20.19 5.81 3.55
CA ALA A 115 -19.66 6.12 2.22
C ALA A 115 -19.63 4.88 1.34
N LYS A 116 -20.00 5.00 0.07
CA LYS A 116 -19.84 3.96 -0.96
C LYS A 116 -18.44 4.07 -1.55
N ALA A 117 -17.63 3.04 -1.38
CA ALA A 117 -16.23 3.02 -1.78
C ALA A 117 -15.93 1.93 -2.81
N LEU A 118 -15.24 2.29 -3.89
CA LEU A 118 -14.66 1.35 -4.85
C LEU A 118 -13.15 1.21 -4.60
N VAL A 119 -12.68 -0.04 -4.49
CA VAL A 119 -11.25 -0.36 -4.37
C VAL A 119 -10.81 -1.10 -5.63
N LEU A 120 -9.96 -0.46 -6.41
CA LEU A 120 -9.47 -0.99 -7.68
C LEU A 120 -8.22 -1.84 -7.43
N GLY A 121 -8.33 -3.16 -7.65
CA GLY A 121 -7.27 -4.15 -7.43
C GLY A 121 -7.54 -5.08 -6.25
N THR A 122 -6.81 -6.21 -6.19
CA THR A 122 -6.99 -7.31 -5.22
C THR A 122 -5.70 -7.70 -4.47
N GLY A 123 -4.65 -6.91 -4.61
CA GLY A 123 -3.34 -7.15 -3.97
C GLY A 123 -3.30 -6.82 -2.48
N GLY A 124 -2.12 -6.93 -1.87
CA GLY A 124 -1.91 -6.66 -0.45
C GLY A 124 -2.28 -5.23 -0.02
N ALA A 125 -2.01 -4.22 -0.86
CA ALA A 125 -2.43 -2.84 -0.60
C ALA A 125 -3.97 -2.71 -0.61
N SER A 126 -4.64 -3.38 -1.56
CA SER A 126 -6.10 -3.43 -1.61
C SER A 126 -6.71 -3.96 -0.32
N LYS A 127 -6.15 -5.03 0.24
CA LYS A 127 -6.62 -5.62 1.51
C LYS A 127 -6.52 -4.62 2.67
N ALA A 128 -5.40 -3.88 2.76
CA ALA A 128 -5.22 -2.85 3.79
C ALA A 128 -6.20 -1.68 3.60
N VAL A 129 -6.43 -1.24 2.36
CA VAL A 129 -7.41 -0.19 2.04
C VAL A 129 -8.82 -0.63 2.41
N GLN A 130 -9.25 -1.84 2.00
CA GLN A 130 -10.56 -2.41 2.35
C GLN A 130 -10.76 -2.46 3.87
N TYR A 131 -9.71 -2.89 4.60
CA TYR A 131 -9.77 -2.96 6.06
C TYR A 131 -10.05 -1.59 6.68
N VAL A 132 -9.28 -0.57 6.31
CA VAL A 132 -9.43 0.79 6.86
C VAL A 132 -10.78 1.43 6.47
N LEU A 133 -11.23 1.23 5.23
CA LEU A 133 -12.51 1.77 4.77
C LEU A 133 -13.68 1.13 5.52
N ARG A 134 -13.68 -0.21 5.67
CA ARG A 134 -14.72 -0.93 6.42
C ARG A 134 -14.69 -0.60 7.91
N GLU A 135 -13.51 -0.48 8.51
CA GLU A 135 -13.35 -0.01 9.90
C GLU A 135 -13.96 1.38 10.10
N GLY A 136 -13.85 2.26 9.11
CA GLY A 136 -14.46 3.59 9.11
C GLY A 136 -15.96 3.60 8.78
N GLY A 137 -16.58 2.44 8.53
CA GLY A 137 -18.01 2.30 8.26
C GLY A 137 -18.41 2.49 6.79
N ALA A 138 -17.46 2.41 5.85
CA ALA A 138 -17.77 2.47 4.42
C ALA A 138 -18.28 1.14 3.88
N GLU A 139 -19.19 1.22 2.90
CA GLU A 139 -19.60 0.10 2.05
C GLU A 139 -18.57 -0.07 0.93
N VAL A 140 -17.85 -1.19 0.93
CA VAL A 140 -16.70 -1.39 0.04
C VAL A 140 -17.01 -2.46 -0.99
N ALA A 141 -16.90 -2.09 -2.28
CA ALA A 141 -16.87 -3.01 -3.40
C ALA A 141 -15.45 -3.03 -4.02
N VAL A 142 -14.98 -4.23 -4.34
CA VAL A 142 -13.65 -4.47 -4.93
C VAL A 142 -13.79 -4.71 -6.43
N VAL A 143 -12.95 -4.06 -7.22
CA VAL A 143 -12.93 -4.16 -8.67
C VAL A 143 -11.65 -4.85 -9.15
N SER A 144 -11.77 -5.79 -10.07
CA SER A 144 -10.63 -6.50 -10.68
C SER A 144 -10.84 -6.69 -12.19
N ARG A 145 -9.81 -7.19 -12.85
CA ARG A 145 -9.86 -7.55 -14.28
C ARG A 145 -10.70 -8.80 -14.56
N SER A 146 -10.95 -9.60 -13.54
CA SER A 146 -11.71 -10.85 -13.62
C SER A 146 -12.45 -11.10 -12.31
N HIS A 147 -13.57 -11.82 -12.38
CA HIS A 147 -14.26 -12.31 -11.19
C HIS A 147 -13.35 -13.25 -10.36
N GLY A 148 -13.72 -13.50 -9.12
CA GLY A 148 -13.00 -14.38 -8.20
C GLY A 148 -12.82 -13.71 -6.84
N ALA A 149 -11.75 -12.96 -6.65
CA ALA A 149 -11.49 -12.22 -5.40
C ALA A 149 -12.06 -10.79 -5.41
N ALA A 150 -12.90 -10.45 -6.39
CA ALA A 150 -13.52 -9.13 -6.57
C ALA A 150 -15.03 -9.25 -6.67
N ASP A 151 -15.72 -8.20 -6.24
CA ASP A 151 -17.19 -8.08 -6.31
C ASP A 151 -17.63 -7.69 -7.72
N LEU A 152 -16.81 -6.88 -8.41
CA LEU A 152 -17.06 -6.30 -9.72
C LEU A 152 -15.85 -6.47 -10.64
N THR A 153 -16.11 -6.43 -11.95
CA THR A 153 -15.07 -6.23 -12.97
C THR A 153 -15.09 -4.81 -13.51
N TYR A 154 -14.09 -4.41 -14.29
CA TYR A 154 -14.10 -3.09 -14.93
C TYR A 154 -15.25 -2.92 -15.93
N ASP A 155 -15.77 -4.02 -16.51
CA ASP A 155 -16.90 -4.00 -17.45
C ASP A 155 -18.23 -3.70 -16.74
N ASP A 156 -18.30 -3.91 -15.42
CA ASP A 156 -19.49 -3.62 -14.60
C ASP A 156 -19.57 -2.14 -14.20
N LEU A 157 -18.51 -1.35 -14.42
CA LEU A 157 -18.43 0.04 -13.98
C LEU A 157 -19.19 0.98 -14.93
N THR A 158 -20.48 1.17 -14.67
CA THR A 158 -21.32 2.13 -15.39
C THR A 158 -21.19 3.55 -14.85
N GLU A 159 -21.60 4.56 -15.65
CA GLU A 159 -21.67 5.95 -15.19
C GLU A 159 -22.57 6.10 -13.94
N ALA A 160 -23.69 5.38 -13.90
CA ALA A 160 -24.61 5.42 -12.77
C ALA A 160 -23.95 4.89 -11.49
N LEU A 161 -23.20 3.77 -11.58
CA LEU A 161 -22.48 3.21 -10.45
C LEU A 161 -21.39 4.16 -9.95
N ILE A 162 -20.58 4.73 -10.85
CA ILE A 162 -19.56 5.71 -10.46
C ILE A 162 -20.21 6.95 -9.85
N ALA A 163 -21.30 7.47 -10.45
CA ALA A 163 -22.00 8.62 -9.91
C ALA A 163 -22.57 8.39 -8.48
N GLU A 164 -22.81 7.18 -8.05
CA GLU A 164 -23.24 6.85 -6.70
C GLU A 164 -22.09 6.69 -5.69
N CYS A 165 -20.85 6.50 -6.16
CA CYS A 165 -19.71 6.34 -5.27
C CYS A 165 -19.32 7.66 -4.61
N ASP A 166 -18.70 7.56 -3.44
CA ASP A 166 -18.12 8.68 -2.71
C ASP A 166 -16.59 8.65 -2.77
N ILE A 167 -16.02 7.43 -2.72
CA ILE A 167 -14.56 7.23 -2.64
C ILE A 167 -14.14 6.18 -3.68
N ILE A 168 -13.12 6.48 -4.47
CA ILE A 168 -12.51 5.52 -5.38
C ILE A 168 -11.01 5.45 -5.10
N VAL A 169 -10.51 4.25 -4.79
CA VAL A 169 -9.10 4.05 -4.43
C VAL A 169 -8.40 3.19 -5.46
N ASN A 170 -7.35 3.74 -6.08
CA ASN A 170 -6.45 2.96 -6.93
C ASN A 170 -5.40 2.25 -6.07
N THR A 171 -5.44 0.93 -6.04
CA THR A 171 -4.44 0.05 -5.39
C THR A 171 -3.66 -0.78 -6.42
N THR A 172 -3.87 -0.50 -7.71
CA THR A 172 -3.15 -1.13 -8.82
C THR A 172 -1.85 -0.39 -9.12
N PRO A 173 -0.91 -0.97 -9.87
CA PRO A 173 0.29 -0.27 -10.32
C PRO A 173 0.06 0.66 -11.54
N LEU A 174 -1.18 0.83 -11.99
CA LEU A 174 -1.49 1.72 -13.12
C LEU A 174 -1.19 3.18 -12.75
N GLY A 175 -0.48 3.88 -13.65
CA GLY A 175 -0.01 5.24 -13.42
C GLY A 175 1.33 5.34 -12.70
N MET A 176 1.89 4.24 -12.23
CA MET A 176 3.22 4.19 -11.62
C MET A 176 4.32 4.23 -12.69
N TYR A 177 5.41 4.93 -12.39
CA TYR A 177 6.60 4.92 -13.23
C TYR A 177 7.09 3.48 -13.53
N PRO A 178 7.50 3.13 -14.78
CA PRO A 178 7.64 4.03 -15.93
C PRO A 178 6.35 4.25 -16.74
N ASN A 179 5.26 3.52 -16.49
CA ASN A 179 4.02 3.56 -17.28
C ASN A 179 3.05 4.64 -16.76
N VAL A 180 3.52 5.88 -16.69
CA VAL A 180 2.82 7.01 -16.05
C VAL A 180 1.52 7.43 -16.74
N GLU A 181 1.37 7.11 -18.04
CA GLU A 181 0.17 7.44 -18.82
C GLU A 181 -0.98 6.44 -18.62
N SER A 182 -0.72 5.31 -17.98
CA SER A 182 -1.76 4.32 -17.69
C SER A 182 -2.66 4.78 -16.54
N ALA A 183 -3.93 4.42 -16.59
CA ALA A 183 -4.90 4.67 -15.53
C ALA A 183 -5.93 3.52 -15.49
N PRO A 184 -6.59 3.29 -14.35
CA PRO A 184 -7.74 2.40 -14.30
C PRO A 184 -8.83 2.82 -15.28
N THR A 185 -9.47 1.88 -15.95
CA THR A 185 -10.56 2.14 -16.89
C THR A 185 -11.85 2.46 -16.12
N LEU A 186 -12.23 3.74 -16.09
CA LEU A 186 -13.44 4.23 -15.40
C LEU A 186 -14.20 5.17 -16.34
N PRO A 187 -15.53 5.30 -16.23
CA PRO A 187 -16.29 6.38 -16.81
C PRO A 187 -16.05 7.69 -16.04
N TYR A 188 -14.89 8.31 -16.27
CA TYR A 188 -14.46 9.54 -15.56
C TYR A 188 -15.42 10.71 -15.71
N SER A 189 -16.22 10.76 -16.80
CA SER A 189 -17.28 11.76 -17.01
C SER A 189 -18.34 11.80 -15.91
N ALA A 190 -18.53 10.68 -15.21
CA ALA A 190 -19.48 10.57 -14.11
C ALA A 190 -18.96 11.10 -12.76
N LEU A 191 -17.67 11.46 -12.68
CA LEU A 191 -17.07 12.06 -11.50
C LEU A 191 -17.51 13.53 -11.33
N SER A 192 -17.45 14.02 -10.10
CA SER A 192 -17.78 15.40 -9.73
C SER A 192 -17.08 15.80 -8.43
N SER A 193 -17.32 16.99 -7.94
CA SER A 193 -16.75 17.50 -6.68
C SER A 193 -17.16 16.74 -5.41
N LYS A 194 -18.17 15.85 -5.49
CA LYS A 194 -18.53 14.98 -4.35
C LYS A 194 -17.55 13.82 -4.16
N HIS A 195 -16.86 13.41 -5.21
CA HIS A 195 -15.97 12.25 -5.17
C HIS A 195 -14.62 12.55 -4.55
N THR A 196 -14.10 11.57 -3.84
CA THR A 196 -12.71 11.55 -3.37
C THR A 196 -11.98 10.41 -4.08
N LEU A 197 -10.92 10.74 -4.81
CA LEU A 197 -10.02 9.78 -5.42
C LEU A 197 -8.74 9.69 -4.58
N PHE A 198 -8.40 8.47 -4.17
CA PHE A 198 -7.14 8.20 -3.50
C PHE A 198 -6.31 7.24 -4.34
N ASP A 199 -5.05 7.59 -4.59
CA ASP A 199 -4.10 6.73 -5.30
C ASP A 199 -3.02 6.24 -4.35
N CYS A 200 -2.85 4.93 -4.23
CA CYS A 200 -1.74 4.35 -3.49
C CYS A 200 -0.38 4.51 -4.22
N VAL A 201 -0.40 4.85 -5.50
CA VAL A 201 0.81 5.23 -6.24
C VAL A 201 1.29 6.60 -5.75
N TYR A 202 2.59 6.68 -5.44
CA TYR A 202 3.25 7.89 -4.96
C TYR A 202 4.29 8.46 -5.94
N ASN A 203 4.64 7.74 -6.98
CA ASN A 203 5.56 8.17 -8.03
C ASN A 203 5.01 7.83 -9.43
N PRO A 204 4.56 8.83 -10.19
CA PRO A 204 4.49 10.27 -9.87
C PRO A 204 3.40 10.59 -8.82
N ARG A 205 3.48 11.77 -8.18
CA ARG A 205 2.44 12.23 -7.25
C ARG A 205 1.10 12.53 -7.93
N GLN A 206 1.14 13.05 -9.15
CA GLN A 206 -0.04 13.32 -9.98
C GLN A 206 -0.14 12.24 -11.06
N THR A 207 -0.68 11.09 -10.69
CA THR A 207 -0.95 10.01 -11.64
C THR A 207 -2.03 10.39 -12.63
N ARG A 208 -2.09 9.69 -13.77
CA ARG A 208 -3.14 9.91 -14.78
C ARG A 208 -4.55 9.74 -14.19
N PHE A 209 -4.73 8.80 -13.27
CA PHE A 209 -5.99 8.60 -12.51
C PHE A 209 -6.41 9.87 -11.76
N LEU A 210 -5.50 10.46 -11.00
CA LEU A 210 -5.79 11.69 -10.24
C LEU A 210 -6.00 12.89 -11.15
N GLN A 211 -5.25 13.02 -12.26
CA GLN A 211 -5.43 14.09 -13.24
C GLN A 211 -6.83 14.03 -13.87
N LEU A 212 -7.28 12.84 -14.28
CA LEU A 212 -8.61 12.65 -14.85
C LEU A 212 -9.72 12.97 -13.84
N GLY A 213 -9.54 12.58 -12.58
CA GLY A 213 -10.48 12.93 -11.51
C GLY A 213 -10.53 14.43 -11.22
N ALA A 214 -9.37 15.09 -11.13
CA ALA A 214 -9.26 16.53 -10.90
C ALA A 214 -9.92 17.34 -12.00
N ALA A 215 -9.83 16.89 -13.26
CA ALA A 215 -10.50 17.53 -14.41
C ALA A 215 -12.03 17.53 -14.28
N GLN A 216 -12.61 16.63 -13.48
CA GLN A 216 -14.03 16.55 -13.15
C GLN A 216 -14.38 17.22 -11.80
N GLY A 217 -13.40 17.88 -11.17
CA GLY A 217 -13.58 18.55 -9.89
C GLY A 217 -13.51 17.64 -8.64
N ALA A 218 -13.12 16.36 -8.79
CA ALA A 218 -12.99 15.45 -7.68
C ALA A 218 -11.85 15.86 -6.73
N LYS A 219 -12.01 15.56 -5.45
CA LYS A 219 -10.92 15.63 -4.46
C LYS A 219 -9.89 14.54 -4.76
N CYS A 220 -8.60 14.91 -4.84
CA CYS A 220 -7.52 13.98 -5.15
C CYS A 220 -6.52 13.87 -4.00
N ILE A 221 -6.19 12.64 -3.61
CA ILE A 221 -5.23 12.31 -2.56
C ILE A 221 -4.15 11.43 -3.21
N ASP A 222 -2.89 11.86 -3.17
CA ASP A 222 -1.74 11.09 -3.65
C ASP A 222 -1.22 10.10 -2.60
N GLY A 223 -0.41 9.13 -3.03
CA GLY A 223 0.14 8.09 -2.16
C GLY A 223 1.30 8.53 -1.28
N MET A 224 1.78 9.78 -1.35
CA MET A 224 2.99 10.19 -0.64
C MET A 224 2.82 10.20 0.89
N THR A 225 1.67 10.65 1.38
CA THR A 225 1.37 10.61 2.82
C THR A 225 1.33 9.18 3.34
N MET A 226 0.72 8.27 2.57
CA MET A 226 0.70 6.84 2.88
C MET A 226 2.12 6.27 2.91
N PHE A 227 2.93 6.56 1.88
CA PHE A 227 4.30 6.08 1.76
C PHE A 227 5.16 6.50 2.95
N ILE A 228 5.17 7.78 3.31
CA ILE A 228 5.97 8.29 4.43
C ILE A 228 5.51 7.68 5.75
N ALA A 229 4.20 7.68 6.01
CA ALA A 229 3.68 7.23 7.29
C ALA A 229 3.90 5.72 7.53
N GLN A 230 3.76 4.87 6.49
CA GLN A 230 4.06 3.45 6.62
C GLN A 230 5.56 3.18 6.82
N ALA A 231 6.45 3.99 6.21
CA ALA A 231 7.89 3.86 6.40
C ALA A 231 8.31 4.22 7.82
N GLU A 232 7.80 5.34 8.36
CA GLU A 232 8.06 5.73 9.75
C GLU A 232 7.52 4.70 10.74
N ALA A 233 6.31 4.19 10.53
CA ALA A 233 5.74 3.14 11.37
C ALA A 233 6.56 1.84 11.32
N SER A 234 7.11 1.48 10.17
CA SER A 234 8.04 0.35 10.05
C SER A 234 9.31 0.59 10.87
N TRP A 235 9.86 1.81 10.81
CA TRP A 235 11.02 2.20 11.60
C TRP A 235 10.76 2.10 13.11
N GLU A 236 9.61 2.57 13.57
CA GLU A 236 9.19 2.44 14.97
C GLU A 236 9.11 0.98 15.41
N ILE A 237 8.46 0.11 14.60
CA ILE A 237 8.33 -1.33 14.90
C ILE A 237 9.70 -2.01 15.04
N TRP A 238 10.65 -1.69 14.17
CA TRP A 238 11.98 -2.30 14.20
C TRP A 238 12.82 -1.87 15.41
N ASN A 239 12.55 -0.69 15.99
CA ASN A 239 13.33 -0.14 17.10
C ASN A 239 12.63 -0.19 18.47
N ASN A 240 11.32 -0.46 18.53
CA ASN A 240 10.65 -0.73 19.81
C ASN A 240 11.02 -2.13 20.31
N GLU A 241 11.23 -2.27 21.61
CA GLU A 241 11.50 -3.54 22.26
C GLU A 241 10.30 -4.49 22.22
#